data_a5d3efe0bb33eddc9965836d845369d2
#
_entry.id   a5d3efe0bb33eddc9965836d845369d2
#
_cell.length_a   1.000
_cell.length_b   1.000
_cell.length_c   1.000
_cell.angle_alpha   90.00
_cell.angle_beta   90.00
_cell.angle_gamma   90.00
#
_symmetry.space_group_name_H-M   'P 1'
#
loop_
_entity.id
_entity.type
_entity.pdbx_description
1 polymer ?
#
loop_
_entity_poly.entity_id
_entity_poly.type
_entity_poly.pdbx_seq_one_letter_code
_entity_poly.pdbx_strand_id
1 'polypeptide(L)'
;MKRSSKINYPARIKLARLPTPLVKMDRLSQKLGVEIYFKRDDMTGSELSGNKIRKLEFIFAEAESQGADTIITCGGAQSNHCRATALAATAAGFDSVLLLRAADPDNPPPVQGNILLDYLAGAQIVWITPEEYKQRDERFQKEAARLRSTGCKPYIIPEGGSCALGAWGYVAAMDELASDLAALDGGKILPTTVIAATGSGGTTAGFLLGTRLLDLDIRIAGINVCDDHDYFMEVITAICSDFYKKYFPKEKIDPASGIEIVDGYVGRGYALSRPEELRAIRDLARLEGVILDPVYTGKAFFGMLSELEKNPHAFGPRIVFVHTGGLFGLFPIADQLVADL
;
A
#
# COMPACT_ATOMS: atom_id res chain seq x y z
N MET A 1 -2.27 -28.18 13.47
CA MET A 1 -2.47 -26.85 14.09
C MET A 1 -3.97 -26.59 14.21
N LYS A 2 -4.47 -26.28 15.40
CA LYS A 2 -5.83 -25.75 15.54
C LYS A 2 -5.80 -24.36 14.90
N ARG A 3 -6.46 -24.16 13.74
CA ARG A 3 -6.75 -22.80 13.23
C ARG A 3 -7.42 -22.07 14.39
N SER A 4 -6.76 -21.03 14.87
CA SER A 4 -7.26 -20.11 15.87
C SER A 4 -8.68 -19.70 15.51
N SER A 5 -9.51 -19.48 16.52
CA SER A 5 -10.87 -18.95 16.47
C SER A 5 -11.06 -17.97 15.30
N LYS A 6 -12.12 -18.16 14.53
CA LYS A 6 -12.46 -17.28 13.37
C LYS A 6 -12.26 -15.81 13.76
N ILE A 7 -11.37 -15.14 13.04
CA ILE A 7 -11.22 -13.68 13.16
C ILE A 7 -12.58 -13.06 12.81
N ASN A 8 -13.09 -12.21 13.69
CA ASN A 8 -14.30 -11.46 13.43
C ASN A 8 -13.94 -10.15 12.71
N TYR A 9 -13.98 -10.18 11.38
CA TYR A 9 -13.70 -9.00 10.57
C TYR A 9 -14.80 -7.96 10.69
N PRO A 10 -14.46 -6.64 10.68
CA PRO A 10 -15.46 -5.58 10.48
C PRO A 10 -16.20 -5.74 9.15
N ALA A 11 -17.32 -5.05 9.01
CA ALA A 11 -18.03 -4.96 7.75
C ALA A 11 -17.12 -4.45 6.63
N ARG A 12 -17.30 -5.00 5.42
CA ARG A 12 -16.60 -4.53 4.21
C ARG A 12 -17.52 -4.59 3.00
N ILE A 13 -17.33 -3.68 2.06
CA ILE A 13 -17.92 -3.75 0.74
C ILE A 13 -16.99 -4.51 -0.21
N LYS A 14 -17.51 -5.04 -1.30
CA LYS A 14 -16.69 -5.79 -2.27
C LYS A 14 -16.22 -4.87 -3.38
N LEU A 15 -14.94 -4.52 -3.36
CA LEU A 15 -14.28 -3.73 -4.42
C LEU A 15 -13.20 -4.52 -5.15
N ALA A 16 -12.41 -5.31 -4.41
CA ALA A 16 -11.29 -6.07 -4.93
C ALA A 16 -11.71 -7.42 -5.51
N ARG A 17 -10.95 -7.89 -6.50
CA ARG A 17 -10.94 -9.29 -6.95
C ARG A 17 -9.97 -10.07 -6.06
N LEU A 18 -10.53 -10.86 -5.15
CA LEU A 18 -9.77 -11.66 -4.17
C LEU A 18 -10.17 -13.13 -4.27
N PRO A 19 -9.26 -14.07 -3.97
CA PRO A 19 -7.86 -13.85 -3.58
C PRO A 19 -6.99 -13.38 -4.75
N THR A 20 -5.90 -12.62 -4.45
CA THR A 20 -4.91 -12.29 -5.48
C THR A 20 -3.91 -13.45 -5.65
N PRO A 21 -3.34 -13.67 -6.85
CA PRO A 21 -2.40 -14.77 -7.05
C PRO A 21 -1.13 -14.64 -6.21
N LEU A 22 -0.63 -15.79 -5.72
CA LEU A 22 0.74 -15.97 -5.24
C LEU A 22 1.53 -16.67 -6.34
N VAL A 23 2.46 -15.96 -6.99
CA VAL A 23 3.17 -16.44 -8.19
C VAL A 23 4.64 -16.60 -7.90
N LYS A 24 5.19 -17.78 -8.18
CA LYS A 24 6.65 -18.02 -8.08
C LYS A 24 7.37 -17.29 -9.21
N MET A 25 8.45 -16.60 -8.87
CA MET A 25 9.37 -15.96 -9.81
C MET A 25 10.54 -16.92 -10.07
N ASP A 26 10.35 -17.86 -10.99
CA ASP A 26 11.27 -18.99 -11.18
C ASP A 26 12.65 -18.55 -11.65
N ARG A 27 12.73 -17.67 -12.64
CA ARG A 27 14.00 -17.20 -13.18
C ARG A 27 14.74 -16.30 -12.19
N LEU A 28 13.99 -15.46 -11.46
CA LEU A 28 14.54 -14.61 -10.42
C LEU A 28 15.03 -15.45 -9.23
N SER A 29 14.27 -16.47 -8.83
CA SER A 29 14.66 -17.41 -7.77
C SER A 29 15.94 -18.16 -8.12
N GLN A 30 16.04 -18.66 -9.36
CA GLN A 30 17.24 -19.33 -9.84
C GLN A 30 18.44 -18.38 -9.86
N LYS A 31 18.25 -17.13 -10.31
CA LYS A 31 19.32 -16.13 -10.38
C LYS A 31 19.87 -15.75 -9.01
N LEU A 32 19.00 -15.68 -7.99
CA LEU A 32 19.37 -15.20 -6.65
C LEU A 32 19.63 -16.34 -5.64
N GLY A 33 19.34 -17.59 -6.00
CA GLY A 33 19.54 -18.75 -5.12
C GLY A 33 18.60 -18.80 -3.90
N VAL A 34 17.46 -18.09 -3.95
CA VAL A 34 16.45 -18.03 -2.89
C VAL A 34 15.05 -18.15 -3.49
N GLU A 35 14.11 -18.81 -2.81
CA GLU A 35 12.74 -18.90 -3.30
C GLU A 35 12.04 -17.53 -3.22
N ILE A 36 11.60 -17.01 -4.37
CA ILE A 36 10.89 -15.73 -4.45
C ILE A 36 9.51 -15.93 -5.05
N TYR A 37 8.50 -15.48 -4.30
CA TYR A 37 7.11 -15.41 -4.74
C TYR A 37 6.66 -13.94 -4.75
N PHE A 38 5.77 -13.61 -5.68
CA PHE A 38 5.08 -12.32 -5.68
C PHE A 38 3.62 -12.52 -5.30
N LYS A 39 3.18 -11.81 -4.25
CA LYS A 39 1.76 -11.64 -3.95
C LYS A 39 1.24 -10.50 -4.82
N ARG A 40 0.41 -10.82 -5.80
CA ARG A 40 0.02 -9.97 -6.92
C ARG A 40 -1.15 -9.06 -6.58
N ASP A 41 -0.97 -8.15 -5.62
CA ASP A 41 -1.98 -7.16 -5.27
C ASP A 41 -2.19 -6.07 -6.34
N ASP A 42 -1.31 -6.00 -7.33
CA ASP A 42 -1.54 -5.28 -8.59
C ASP A 42 -2.73 -5.83 -9.38
N MET A 43 -3.16 -7.07 -9.12
CA MET A 43 -4.26 -7.76 -9.80
C MET A 43 -5.57 -7.73 -8.99
N THR A 44 -5.73 -6.86 -8.01
CA THR A 44 -7.00 -6.64 -7.30
C THR A 44 -8.13 -6.12 -8.21
N GLY A 45 -7.79 -5.67 -9.39
CA GLY A 45 -8.67 -5.17 -10.44
C GLY A 45 -7.85 -4.62 -11.60
N SER A 46 -8.47 -3.99 -12.57
CA SER A 46 -7.80 -3.26 -13.65
C SER A 46 -7.55 -1.80 -13.26
N GLU A 47 -8.57 -0.96 -13.34
CA GLU A 47 -8.55 0.44 -12.87
C GLU A 47 -8.54 0.54 -11.35
N LEU A 48 -9.29 -0.33 -10.65
CA LEU A 48 -9.30 -0.51 -9.20
C LEU A 48 -8.19 -1.48 -8.76
N SER A 49 -6.94 -1.21 -9.15
CA SER A 49 -5.81 -2.08 -8.86
C SER A 49 -4.96 -1.57 -7.68
N GLY A 50 -4.31 -2.52 -7.02
CA GLY A 50 -3.29 -2.26 -6.00
C GLY A 50 -3.76 -2.43 -4.56
N ASN A 51 -2.80 -2.31 -3.66
CA ASN A 51 -2.95 -2.55 -2.23
C ASN A 51 -4.02 -1.70 -1.52
N LYS A 52 -4.33 -0.53 -2.08
CA LYS A 52 -5.27 0.40 -1.45
C LYS A 52 -6.69 -0.15 -1.43
N ILE A 53 -7.06 -0.91 -2.44
CA ILE A 53 -8.43 -1.45 -2.56
C ILE A 53 -8.78 -2.33 -1.37
N ARG A 54 -7.85 -3.19 -0.90
CA ARG A 54 -8.08 -4.02 0.29
C ARG A 54 -8.42 -3.21 1.54
N LYS A 55 -7.79 -2.05 1.72
CA LYS A 55 -8.06 -1.14 2.83
C LYS A 55 -9.37 -0.41 2.66
N LEU A 56 -9.63 0.06 1.43
CA LEU A 56 -10.83 0.81 1.09
C LEU A 56 -12.10 -0.01 1.25
N GLU A 57 -12.08 -1.33 1.06
CA GLU A 57 -13.24 -2.19 1.31
C GLU A 57 -13.83 -2.00 2.72
N PHE A 58 -12.98 -1.89 3.75
CA PHE A 58 -13.40 -1.69 5.13
C PHE A 58 -13.77 -0.23 5.41
N ILE A 59 -12.97 0.70 4.89
CA ILE A 59 -13.15 2.13 5.12
C ILE A 59 -14.46 2.62 4.48
N PHE A 60 -14.78 2.17 3.28
CA PHE A 60 -16.01 2.54 2.59
C PHE A 60 -17.26 1.94 3.27
N ALA A 61 -17.17 0.73 3.81
CA ALA A 61 -18.25 0.17 4.60
C ALA A 61 -18.56 1.01 5.85
N GLU A 62 -17.53 1.56 6.52
CA GLU A 62 -17.73 2.47 7.65
C GLU A 62 -18.31 3.81 7.19
N ALA A 63 -17.81 4.39 6.07
CA ALA A 63 -18.33 5.63 5.51
C ALA A 63 -19.82 5.49 5.15
N GLU A 64 -20.21 4.40 4.50
CA GLU A 64 -21.61 4.08 4.17
C GLU A 64 -22.48 3.97 5.44
N SER A 65 -21.99 3.26 6.47
CA SER A 65 -22.71 3.10 7.74
C SER A 65 -22.94 4.42 8.48
N GLN A 66 -22.08 5.42 8.26
CA GLN A 66 -22.21 6.78 8.80
C GLN A 66 -23.06 7.69 7.93
N GLY A 67 -23.60 7.18 6.80
CA GLY A 67 -24.40 7.94 5.86
C GLY A 67 -23.62 9.04 5.16
N ALA A 68 -22.32 8.85 4.93
CA ALA A 68 -21.53 9.76 4.12
C ALA A 68 -21.97 9.73 2.66
N ASP A 69 -21.79 10.85 1.96
CA ASP A 69 -22.04 10.99 0.52
C ASP A 69 -20.81 11.43 -0.26
N THR A 70 -19.79 11.95 0.43
CA THR A 70 -18.58 12.52 -0.16
C THR A 70 -17.36 12.01 0.57
N ILE A 71 -16.36 11.53 -0.16
CA ILE A 71 -15.08 11.05 0.37
C ILE A 71 -14.01 12.12 0.16
N ILE A 72 -13.23 12.42 1.20
CA ILE A 72 -12.07 13.31 1.11
C ILE A 72 -10.82 12.50 1.40
N THR A 73 -9.79 12.64 0.56
CA THR A 73 -8.46 12.09 0.85
C THR A 73 -7.34 12.95 0.27
N CYS A 74 -6.07 12.57 0.52
CA CYS A 74 -4.91 13.30 0.00
C CYS A 74 -3.81 12.38 -0.53
N GLY A 75 -2.91 12.97 -1.32
CA GLY A 75 -1.72 12.30 -1.83
C GLY A 75 -0.82 13.20 -2.66
N GLY A 76 0.27 12.66 -3.17
CA GLY A 76 1.04 13.31 -4.23
C GLY A 76 0.25 13.35 -5.54
N ALA A 77 0.66 14.17 -6.50
CA ALA A 77 -0.02 14.34 -7.78
C ALA A 77 -0.30 13.02 -8.51
N GLN A 78 0.62 12.06 -8.48
CA GLN A 78 0.46 10.72 -9.07
C GLN A 78 0.13 9.65 -8.02
N SER A 79 -0.74 9.98 -7.06
CA SER A 79 -1.08 9.07 -5.95
C SER A 79 -1.93 7.89 -6.40
N ASN A 80 -1.40 6.67 -6.25
CA ASN A 80 -2.17 5.43 -6.43
C ASN A 80 -3.33 5.32 -5.43
N HIS A 81 -3.20 5.94 -4.25
CA HIS A 81 -4.25 5.97 -3.25
C HIS A 81 -5.41 6.86 -3.67
N CYS A 82 -5.11 8.08 -4.14
CA CYS A 82 -6.15 9.02 -4.60
C CYS A 82 -6.94 8.43 -5.77
N ARG A 83 -6.24 7.91 -6.79
CA ARG A 83 -6.87 7.22 -7.93
C ARG A 83 -7.78 6.07 -7.47
N ALA A 84 -7.25 5.20 -6.60
CA ALA A 84 -8.04 4.07 -6.10
C ALA A 84 -9.26 4.53 -5.30
N THR A 85 -9.12 5.61 -4.50
CA THR A 85 -10.22 6.18 -3.72
C THR A 85 -11.27 6.83 -4.63
N ALA A 86 -10.87 7.61 -5.63
CA ALA A 86 -11.79 8.25 -6.57
C ALA A 86 -12.64 7.23 -7.33
N LEU A 87 -11.98 6.23 -7.93
CA LEU A 87 -12.68 5.17 -8.67
C LEU A 87 -13.57 4.31 -7.75
N ALA A 88 -13.11 4.00 -6.53
CA ALA A 88 -13.93 3.28 -5.55
C ALA A 88 -15.14 4.10 -5.09
N ALA A 89 -14.94 5.41 -4.89
CA ALA A 89 -16.03 6.33 -4.54
C ALA A 89 -17.12 6.32 -5.60
N THR A 90 -16.76 6.56 -6.86
CA THR A 90 -17.69 6.52 -8.00
C THR A 90 -18.40 5.17 -8.10
N ALA A 91 -17.67 4.05 -7.98
CA ALA A 91 -18.25 2.71 -8.04
C ALA A 91 -19.23 2.41 -6.89
N ALA A 92 -19.04 3.04 -5.73
CA ALA A 92 -19.88 2.89 -4.54
C ALA A 92 -20.93 4.01 -4.39
N GLY A 93 -21.03 4.95 -5.34
CA GLY A 93 -22.03 6.01 -5.35
C GLY A 93 -21.71 7.21 -4.46
N PHE A 94 -20.43 7.44 -4.15
CA PHE A 94 -19.96 8.62 -3.41
C PHE A 94 -19.34 9.63 -4.36
N ASP A 95 -19.45 10.90 -4.04
CA ASP A 95 -18.58 11.95 -4.57
C ASP A 95 -17.20 11.86 -3.95
N SER A 96 -16.19 12.43 -4.61
CA SER A 96 -14.82 12.44 -4.05
C SER A 96 -14.13 13.77 -4.25
N VAL A 97 -13.37 14.17 -3.22
CA VAL A 97 -12.49 15.35 -3.21
C VAL A 97 -11.08 14.90 -2.88
N LEU A 98 -10.13 15.20 -3.76
CA LEU A 98 -8.73 14.81 -3.64
C LEU A 98 -7.86 16.04 -3.40
N LEU A 99 -7.20 16.08 -2.24
CA LEU A 99 -6.18 17.09 -1.95
C LEU A 99 -4.85 16.60 -2.52
N LEU A 100 -4.49 17.03 -3.72
CA LEU A 100 -3.28 16.60 -4.42
C LEU A 100 -2.15 17.60 -4.25
N ARG A 101 -0.98 17.11 -3.80
CA ARG A 101 0.21 17.92 -3.62
C ARG A 101 0.88 18.19 -4.97
N ALA A 102 1.05 19.47 -5.30
CA ALA A 102 1.86 19.97 -6.41
C ALA A 102 2.88 20.99 -5.92
N ALA A 103 4.02 21.09 -6.60
CA ALA A 103 5.04 22.10 -6.30
C ALA A 103 4.48 23.51 -6.53
N ASP A 104 3.66 23.67 -7.57
CA ASP A 104 2.94 24.88 -7.92
C ASP A 104 1.47 24.51 -8.18
N PRO A 105 0.54 24.81 -7.24
CA PRO A 105 -0.89 24.54 -7.40
C PRO A 105 -1.56 25.31 -8.56
N ASP A 106 -1.02 26.47 -8.92
CA ASP A 106 -1.55 27.30 -10.03
C ASP A 106 -1.10 26.77 -11.41
N ASN A 107 -0.06 25.92 -11.41
CA ASN A 107 0.47 25.29 -12.61
C ASN A 107 0.70 23.78 -12.34
N PRO A 108 -0.38 23.00 -12.17
CA PRO A 108 -0.29 21.61 -11.78
C PRO A 108 0.33 20.73 -12.87
N PRO A 109 0.80 19.52 -12.51
CA PRO A 109 1.36 18.57 -13.47
C PRO A 109 0.38 18.21 -14.59
N PRO A 110 0.89 17.80 -15.76
CA PRO A 110 0.06 17.37 -16.88
C PRO A 110 -0.94 16.26 -16.52
N VAL A 111 -2.10 16.29 -17.18
CA VAL A 111 -3.16 15.29 -17.00
C VAL A 111 -2.75 13.98 -17.69
N GLN A 112 -2.10 13.10 -16.93
CA GLN A 112 -1.66 11.78 -17.36
C GLN A 112 -1.56 10.81 -16.18
N GLY A 113 -1.44 9.53 -16.44
CA GLY A 113 -1.32 8.50 -15.39
C GLY A 113 -2.50 8.51 -14.42
N ASN A 114 -2.23 8.57 -13.11
CA ASN A 114 -3.27 8.57 -12.07
C ASN A 114 -4.15 9.83 -12.14
N ILE A 115 -3.60 11.02 -12.44
CA ILE A 115 -4.36 12.27 -12.56
C ILE A 115 -5.46 12.15 -13.64
N LEU A 116 -5.16 11.53 -14.77
CA LEU A 116 -6.17 11.29 -15.81
C LEU A 116 -7.33 10.46 -15.28
N LEU A 117 -7.03 9.41 -14.53
CA LEU A 117 -8.06 8.52 -13.96
C LEU A 117 -8.86 9.20 -12.84
N ASP A 118 -8.25 10.11 -12.08
CA ASP A 118 -8.95 10.93 -11.09
C ASP A 118 -10.00 11.82 -11.77
N TYR A 119 -9.65 12.48 -12.87
CA TYR A 119 -10.60 13.27 -13.67
C TYR A 119 -11.70 12.40 -14.31
N LEU A 120 -11.34 11.25 -14.86
CA LEU A 120 -12.32 10.34 -15.47
C LEU A 120 -13.28 9.76 -14.44
N ALA A 121 -12.85 9.59 -13.18
CA ALA A 121 -13.70 9.21 -12.07
C ALA A 121 -14.63 10.35 -11.60
N GLY A 122 -14.50 11.57 -12.13
CA GLY A 122 -15.28 12.73 -11.71
C GLY A 122 -14.85 13.33 -10.37
N ALA A 123 -13.64 13.01 -9.88
CA ALA A 123 -13.15 13.54 -8.62
C ALA A 123 -12.92 15.06 -8.68
N GLN A 124 -13.33 15.79 -7.65
CA GLN A 124 -12.92 17.17 -7.46
C GLN A 124 -11.47 17.20 -6.97
N ILE A 125 -10.57 17.76 -7.78
CA ILE A 125 -9.16 17.93 -7.40
C ILE A 125 -8.96 19.31 -6.80
N VAL A 126 -8.37 19.33 -5.61
CA VAL A 126 -7.90 20.55 -4.94
C VAL A 126 -6.37 20.45 -4.86
N TRP A 127 -5.69 21.27 -5.63
CA TRP A 127 -4.23 21.34 -5.60
C TRP A 127 -3.76 22.10 -4.37
N ILE A 128 -2.77 21.54 -3.67
CA ILE A 128 -2.20 22.11 -2.44
C ILE A 128 -0.67 22.11 -2.51
N THR A 129 -0.04 23.04 -1.81
CA THR A 129 1.42 23.14 -1.74
C THR A 129 2.02 22.03 -0.86
N PRO A 130 3.34 21.76 -0.93
CA PRO A 130 4.02 20.87 -0.01
C PRO A 130 3.88 21.30 1.46
N GLU A 131 3.83 22.59 1.75
CA GLU A 131 3.65 23.16 3.08
C GLU A 131 2.25 22.89 3.61
N GLU A 132 1.22 23.13 2.79
CA GLU A 132 -0.17 22.79 3.13
C GLU A 132 -0.36 21.28 3.30
N TYR A 133 0.39 20.47 2.54
CA TYR A 133 0.34 19.01 2.69
C TYR A 133 0.90 18.53 4.04
N LYS A 134 1.90 19.23 4.59
CA LYS A 134 2.38 18.96 5.95
C LYS A 134 1.31 19.24 7.01
N GLN A 135 0.42 20.19 6.72
CA GLN A 135 -0.74 20.57 7.55
C GLN A 135 -2.05 19.94 7.03
N ARG A 136 -1.97 18.76 6.41
CA ARG A 136 -3.10 18.10 5.71
C ARG A 136 -4.33 17.86 6.60
N ASP A 137 -4.14 17.69 7.90
CA ASP A 137 -5.26 17.47 8.82
C ASP A 137 -6.11 18.75 8.94
N GLU A 138 -5.50 19.93 8.98
CA GLU A 138 -6.20 21.21 8.96
C GLU A 138 -6.90 21.43 7.60
N ARG A 139 -6.22 21.06 6.51
CA ARG A 139 -6.80 21.13 5.15
C ARG A 139 -7.99 20.20 5.01
N PHE A 140 -7.94 18.99 5.55
CA PHE A 140 -9.08 18.08 5.59
C PHE A 140 -10.27 18.68 6.32
N GLN A 141 -10.05 19.26 7.52
CA GLN A 141 -11.13 19.86 8.29
C GLN A 141 -11.73 21.09 7.59
N LYS A 142 -10.91 21.92 6.96
CA LYS A 142 -11.37 23.07 6.17
C LYS A 142 -12.25 22.64 5.02
N GLU A 143 -11.82 21.61 4.26
CA GLU A 143 -12.59 21.12 3.13
C GLU A 143 -13.87 20.41 3.56
N ALA A 144 -13.82 19.63 4.64
CA ALA A 144 -15.00 19.02 5.23
C ALA A 144 -16.01 20.05 5.73
N ALA A 145 -15.54 21.15 6.33
CA ALA A 145 -16.42 22.25 6.73
C ALA A 145 -17.08 22.95 5.54
N ARG A 146 -16.33 23.18 4.45
CA ARG A 146 -16.86 23.72 3.19
C ARG A 146 -17.97 22.83 2.62
N LEU A 147 -17.72 21.53 2.55
CA LEU A 147 -18.70 20.56 2.04
C LEU A 147 -19.95 20.48 2.92
N ARG A 148 -19.80 20.48 4.25
CA ARG A 148 -20.95 20.51 5.17
C ARG A 148 -21.79 21.77 4.99
N SER A 149 -21.19 22.91 4.67
CA SER A 149 -21.93 24.17 4.44
C SER A 149 -22.81 24.11 3.18
N THR A 150 -22.55 23.17 2.26
CA THR A 150 -23.36 22.91 1.07
C THR A 150 -24.33 21.73 1.24
N GLY A 151 -24.41 21.16 2.45
CA GLY A 151 -25.32 20.06 2.78
C GLY A 151 -24.74 18.66 2.59
N CYS A 152 -23.47 18.53 2.14
CA CYS A 152 -22.80 17.25 2.00
C CYS A 152 -22.41 16.64 3.36
N LYS A 153 -22.21 15.31 3.38
CA LYS A 153 -21.75 14.55 4.54
C LYS A 153 -20.38 13.93 4.25
N PRO A 154 -19.29 14.71 4.38
CA PRO A 154 -17.97 14.24 4.05
C PRO A 154 -17.43 13.22 5.06
N TYR A 155 -16.76 12.17 4.53
CA TYR A 155 -15.95 11.22 5.28
C TYR A 155 -14.48 11.38 4.88
N ILE A 156 -13.59 11.56 5.87
CA ILE A 156 -12.14 11.76 5.63
C ILE A 156 -11.43 10.41 5.71
N ILE A 157 -10.72 10.05 4.64
CA ILE A 157 -9.82 8.92 4.59
C ILE A 157 -8.38 9.44 4.72
N PRO A 158 -7.61 9.02 5.74
CA PRO A 158 -6.24 9.45 5.89
C PRO A 158 -5.36 8.97 4.73
N GLU A 159 -4.20 9.59 4.57
CA GLU A 159 -3.23 9.28 3.53
C GLU A 159 -2.98 7.76 3.43
N GLY A 160 -3.09 7.22 2.22
CA GLY A 160 -2.88 5.80 1.96
C GLY A 160 -3.91 4.86 2.59
N GLY A 161 -5.00 5.35 3.18
CA GLY A 161 -5.92 4.55 3.98
C GLY A 161 -5.23 3.89 5.18
N SER A 162 -4.17 4.55 5.71
CA SER A 162 -3.31 4.00 6.76
C SER A 162 -3.83 4.39 8.14
N CYS A 163 -4.73 3.57 8.64
CA CYS A 163 -5.38 3.69 9.95
C CYS A 163 -5.76 2.30 10.47
N ALA A 164 -6.20 2.23 11.71
CA ALA A 164 -6.63 0.98 12.37
C ALA A 164 -7.68 0.20 11.55
N LEU A 165 -8.67 0.89 10.96
CA LEU A 165 -9.67 0.23 10.12
C LEU A 165 -9.08 -0.26 8.80
N GLY A 166 -8.27 0.55 8.12
CA GLY A 166 -7.61 0.17 6.87
C GLY A 166 -6.63 -1.00 7.04
N ALA A 167 -6.03 -1.17 8.22
CA ALA A 167 -5.15 -2.28 8.52
C ALA A 167 -5.82 -3.66 8.37
N TRP A 168 -7.15 -3.74 8.58
CA TRP A 168 -7.93 -4.96 8.35
C TRP A 168 -7.81 -5.50 6.93
N GLY A 169 -7.61 -4.63 5.95
CA GLY A 169 -7.36 -5.05 4.56
C GLY A 169 -6.13 -5.95 4.44
N TYR A 170 -5.11 -5.69 5.26
CA TYR A 170 -3.88 -6.49 5.25
C TYR A 170 -3.84 -7.58 6.32
N VAL A 171 -4.64 -7.50 7.36
CA VAL A 171 -4.98 -8.67 8.20
C VAL A 171 -5.65 -9.74 7.34
N ALA A 172 -6.63 -9.36 6.52
CA ALA A 172 -7.28 -10.30 5.58
C ALA A 172 -6.34 -10.82 4.49
N ALA A 173 -5.41 -9.99 4.00
CA ALA A 173 -4.38 -10.41 3.05
C ALA A 173 -3.40 -11.42 3.66
N MET A 174 -3.10 -11.31 4.96
CA MET A 174 -2.27 -12.30 5.66
C MET A 174 -2.99 -13.63 5.83
N ASP A 175 -4.28 -13.65 6.14
CA ASP A 175 -5.08 -14.88 6.22
C ASP A 175 -5.15 -15.60 4.86
N GLU A 176 -5.33 -14.83 3.78
CA GLU A 176 -5.26 -15.29 2.40
C GLU A 176 -3.88 -15.88 2.08
N LEU A 177 -2.80 -15.14 2.37
CA LEU A 177 -1.42 -15.57 2.12
C LEU A 177 -1.05 -16.83 2.92
N ALA A 178 -1.47 -16.91 4.17
CA ALA A 178 -1.24 -18.11 5.00
C ALA A 178 -1.92 -19.35 4.39
N SER A 179 -3.09 -19.17 3.79
CA SER A 179 -3.79 -20.24 3.08
C SER A 179 -3.05 -20.65 1.81
N ASP A 180 -2.52 -19.69 1.03
CA ASP A 180 -1.72 -19.94 -0.17
C ASP A 180 -0.43 -20.69 0.19
N LEU A 181 0.32 -20.23 1.22
CA LEU A 181 1.56 -20.87 1.67
C LEU A 181 1.31 -22.28 2.22
N ALA A 182 0.26 -22.46 3.00
CA ALA A 182 -0.09 -23.79 3.50
C ALA A 182 -0.43 -24.77 2.37
N ALA A 183 -1.08 -24.29 1.30
CA ALA A 183 -1.36 -25.12 0.12
C ALA A 183 -0.08 -25.53 -0.63
N LEU A 184 0.90 -24.60 -0.75
CA LEU A 184 2.21 -24.88 -1.34
C LEU A 184 3.01 -25.93 -0.54
N ASP A 185 2.93 -25.88 0.79
CA ASP A 185 3.80 -26.61 1.70
C ASP A 185 3.15 -27.87 2.27
N GLY A 186 2.06 -28.35 1.70
CA GLY A 186 1.37 -29.54 2.15
C GLY A 186 0.77 -29.43 3.56
N GLY A 187 0.34 -28.23 3.95
CA GLY A 187 -0.33 -27.95 5.23
C GLY A 187 0.55 -27.31 6.30
N LYS A 188 1.83 -27.09 6.02
CA LYS A 188 2.75 -26.32 6.89
C LYS A 188 3.17 -25.05 6.18
N ILE A 189 3.47 -24.02 6.97
CA ILE A 189 4.11 -22.80 6.44
C ILE A 189 5.59 -22.91 6.77
N LEU A 190 6.44 -22.93 5.73
CA LEU A 190 7.89 -22.91 5.91
C LEU A 190 8.36 -21.49 6.28
N PRO A 191 9.57 -21.34 6.86
CA PRO A 191 10.12 -20.03 7.19
C PRO A 191 10.07 -19.08 6.00
N THR A 192 9.33 -17.99 6.15
CA THR A 192 9.01 -17.06 5.08
C THR A 192 9.14 -15.61 5.57
N THR A 193 9.72 -14.75 4.74
CA THR A 193 9.72 -13.30 4.96
C THR A 193 8.81 -12.63 3.93
N VAL A 194 7.84 -11.85 4.40
CA VAL A 194 7.01 -10.97 3.56
C VAL A 194 7.67 -9.61 3.46
N ILE A 195 7.96 -9.17 2.25
CA ILE A 195 8.56 -7.86 1.96
C ILE A 195 7.53 -6.95 1.32
N ALA A 196 7.31 -5.78 1.91
CA ALA A 196 6.41 -4.77 1.38
C ALA A 196 7.05 -3.38 1.32
N ALA A 197 6.72 -2.61 0.28
CA ALA A 197 7.05 -1.19 0.23
C ALA A 197 6.32 -0.43 1.33
N THR A 198 7.06 0.33 2.14
CA THR A 198 6.54 1.13 3.24
C THR A 198 6.58 2.61 2.86
N GLY A 199 5.42 3.19 2.53
CA GLY A 199 5.29 4.59 2.14
C GLY A 199 4.22 5.37 2.95
N SER A 200 3.39 4.66 3.76
CA SER A 200 2.43 5.24 4.71
C SER A 200 2.14 4.28 5.88
N GLY A 201 2.92 3.23 6.04
CA GLY A 201 2.91 2.29 7.16
C GLY A 201 1.76 1.28 7.20
N GLY A 202 0.56 1.61 6.69
CA GLY A 202 -0.64 0.80 6.92
C GLY A 202 -0.65 -0.60 6.28
N THR A 203 0.12 -0.86 5.23
CA THR A 203 0.28 -2.21 4.63
C THR A 203 1.14 -3.08 5.53
N THR A 204 2.29 -2.57 5.96
CA THR A 204 3.22 -3.24 6.86
C THR A 204 2.56 -3.50 8.23
N ALA A 205 1.87 -2.49 8.79
CA ALA A 205 1.08 -2.65 10.02
C ALA A 205 0.03 -3.76 9.90
N GLY A 206 -0.74 -3.80 8.79
CA GLY A 206 -1.78 -4.80 8.60
C GLY A 206 -1.23 -6.22 8.46
N PHE A 207 -0.12 -6.43 7.76
CA PHE A 207 0.56 -7.73 7.73
C PHE A 207 1.07 -8.15 9.10
N LEU A 208 1.72 -7.24 9.84
CA LEU A 208 2.20 -7.50 11.20
C LEU A 208 1.05 -7.87 12.15
N LEU A 209 -0.05 -7.14 12.10
CA LEU A 209 -1.26 -7.46 12.87
C LEU A 209 -1.84 -8.82 12.46
N GLY A 210 -1.84 -9.13 11.17
CA GLY A 210 -2.29 -10.41 10.65
C GLY A 210 -1.45 -11.59 11.16
N THR A 211 -0.11 -11.46 11.17
CA THR A 211 0.76 -12.52 11.72
C THR A 211 0.47 -12.78 13.19
N ARG A 212 0.27 -11.73 13.97
CA ARG A 212 -0.03 -11.83 15.40
C ARG A 212 -1.40 -12.48 15.66
N LEU A 213 -2.44 -12.02 14.97
CA LEU A 213 -3.81 -12.52 15.16
C LEU A 213 -3.99 -13.96 14.70
N LEU A 214 -3.20 -14.40 13.74
CA LEU A 214 -3.23 -15.76 13.18
C LEU A 214 -2.18 -16.69 13.81
N ASP A 215 -1.38 -16.19 14.75
CA ASP A 215 -0.28 -16.92 15.39
C ASP A 215 0.66 -17.57 14.35
N LEU A 216 1.16 -16.75 13.41
CA LEU A 216 2.02 -17.19 12.32
C LEU A 216 3.47 -16.81 12.59
N ASP A 217 4.38 -17.76 12.34
CA ASP A 217 5.81 -17.52 12.35
C ASP A 217 6.27 -17.04 10.95
N ILE A 218 5.84 -15.82 10.59
CA ILE A 218 6.18 -15.14 9.33
C ILE A 218 6.80 -13.79 9.68
N ARG A 219 8.00 -13.56 9.18
CA ARG A 219 8.71 -12.28 9.33
C ARG A 219 8.12 -11.25 8.36
N ILE A 220 7.90 -10.02 8.84
CA ILE A 220 7.44 -8.90 8.02
C ILE A 220 8.54 -7.86 7.95
N ALA A 221 9.07 -7.61 6.75
CA ALA A 221 10.08 -6.60 6.49
C ALA A 221 9.49 -5.48 5.61
N GLY A 222 9.40 -4.28 6.16
CA GLY A 222 8.99 -3.08 5.44
C GLY A 222 10.21 -2.38 4.86
N ILE A 223 10.31 -2.25 3.54
CA ILE A 223 11.35 -1.41 2.93
C ILE A 223 10.80 -0.01 2.78
N ASN A 224 11.40 0.97 3.48
CA ASN A 224 10.93 2.35 3.37
C ASN A 224 11.35 2.95 2.01
N VAL A 225 10.41 3.68 1.41
CA VAL A 225 10.56 4.27 0.07
C VAL A 225 10.37 5.79 0.07
N CYS A 226 10.08 6.34 1.22
CA CYS A 226 10.06 7.77 1.57
C CYS A 226 10.25 7.86 3.09
N ASP A 227 10.53 9.04 3.62
CA ASP A 227 10.80 9.27 5.03
C ASP A 227 11.89 8.35 5.63
N ASP A 228 12.09 8.33 6.94
CA ASP A 228 13.15 7.56 7.59
C ASP A 228 12.61 6.39 8.43
N HIS A 229 13.53 5.62 8.99
CA HIS A 229 13.26 4.50 9.87
C HIS A 229 12.39 4.88 11.06
N ASP A 230 12.77 5.94 11.77
CA ASP A 230 12.12 6.31 13.04
C ASP A 230 10.70 6.80 12.80
N TYR A 231 10.48 7.58 11.74
CA TYR A 231 9.14 7.96 11.29
C TYR A 231 8.23 6.75 11.08
N PHE A 232 8.69 5.72 10.38
CA PHE A 232 7.86 4.53 10.14
C PHE A 232 7.70 3.66 11.37
N MET A 233 8.68 3.61 12.27
CA MET A 233 8.52 2.97 13.57
C MET A 233 7.39 3.61 14.36
N GLU A 234 7.33 4.95 14.41
CA GLU A 234 6.26 5.69 15.08
C GLU A 234 4.89 5.47 14.41
N VAL A 235 4.81 5.65 13.09
CA VAL A 235 3.55 5.53 12.34
C VAL A 235 2.96 4.12 12.46
N ILE A 236 3.77 3.07 12.27
CA ILE A 236 3.29 1.69 12.35
C ILE A 236 2.88 1.34 13.79
N THR A 237 3.67 1.78 14.78
CA THR A 237 3.32 1.61 16.19
C THR A 237 1.99 2.29 16.52
N ALA A 238 1.76 3.50 16.03
CA ALA A 238 0.50 4.21 16.25
C ALA A 238 -0.69 3.46 15.63
N ILE A 239 -0.57 3.00 14.38
CA ILE A 239 -1.63 2.21 13.72
C ILE A 239 -1.92 0.92 14.50
N CYS A 240 -0.90 0.19 14.93
CA CYS A 240 -1.05 -1.03 15.72
C CYS A 240 -1.69 -0.74 17.08
N SER A 241 -1.26 0.32 17.77
CA SER A 241 -1.83 0.75 19.05
C SER A 241 -3.31 1.08 18.93
N ASP A 242 -3.70 1.87 17.94
CA ASP A 242 -5.09 2.24 17.70
C ASP A 242 -5.94 1.04 17.29
N PHE A 243 -5.36 0.10 16.53
CA PHE A 243 -6.00 -1.16 16.17
C PHE A 243 -6.34 -1.98 17.42
N TYR A 244 -5.38 -2.20 18.33
CA TYR A 244 -5.63 -2.94 19.56
C TYR A 244 -6.60 -2.21 20.49
N LYS A 245 -6.47 -0.89 20.65
CA LYS A 245 -7.42 -0.09 21.45
C LYS A 245 -8.86 -0.22 20.94
N LYS A 246 -9.05 -0.19 19.62
CA LYS A 246 -10.38 -0.21 18.99
C LYS A 246 -11.01 -1.62 19.00
N TYR A 247 -10.23 -2.65 18.67
CA TYR A 247 -10.77 -3.98 18.37
C TYR A 247 -10.44 -5.04 19.42
N PHE A 248 -9.36 -4.86 20.17
CA PHE A 248 -8.87 -5.83 21.17
C PHE A 248 -8.44 -5.14 22.48
N PRO A 249 -9.31 -4.35 23.13
CA PRO A 249 -8.94 -3.48 24.25
C PRO A 249 -8.46 -4.22 25.51
N LYS A 250 -8.66 -5.54 25.57
CA LYS A 250 -8.21 -6.39 26.68
C LYS A 250 -6.83 -7.00 26.45
N GLU A 251 -6.33 -6.96 25.23
CA GLU A 251 -5.02 -7.51 24.87
C GLU A 251 -3.90 -6.56 25.32
N LYS A 252 -2.92 -7.13 26.01
CA LYS A 252 -1.71 -6.39 26.44
C LYS A 252 -0.56 -6.77 25.53
N ILE A 253 -0.52 -6.17 24.35
CA ILE A 253 0.49 -6.41 23.33
C ILE A 253 1.32 -5.14 23.19
N ASP A 254 2.64 -5.28 23.11
CA ASP A 254 3.51 -4.19 22.70
C ASP A 254 3.26 -3.89 21.19
N PRO A 255 2.69 -2.73 20.85
CA PRO A 255 2.37 -2.42 19.46
C PRO A 255 3.62 -2.29 18.58
N ALA A 256 4.79 -1.98 19.14
CA ALA A 256 6.06 -1.85 18.42
C ALA A 256 6.75 -3.20 18.18
N SER A 257 6.38 -4.26 18.87
CA SER A 257 7.02 -5.59 18.75
C SER A 257 7.03 -6.07 17.30
N GLY A 258 8.14 -6.63 16.83
CA GLY A 258 8.26 -7.25 15.50
C GLY A 258 8.13 -6.31 14.30
N ILE A 259 8.10 -4.99 14.50
CA ILE A 259 8.26 -4.03 13.41
C ILE A 259 9.70 -4.09 12.91
N GLU A 260 9.86 -4.31 11.62
CA GLU A 260 11.16 -4.30 10.96
C GLU A 260 11.10 -3.37 9.76
N ILE A 261 11.94 -2.33 9.79
CA ILE A 261 12.09 -1.37 8.69
C ILE A 261 13.50 -1.48 8.13
N VAL A 262 13.58 -1.81 6.86
CA VAL A 262 14.83 -1.83 6.09
C VAL A 262 15.01 -0.45 5.45
N ASP A 263 15.97 0.30 5.92
CA ASP A 263 16.24 1.69 5.51
C ASP A 263 17.34 1.79 4.44
N GLY A 264 17.50 3.01 3.88
CA GLY A 264 18.53 3.34 2.89
C GLY A 264 18.06 3.31 1.43
N TYR A 265 16.76 3.05 1.19
CA TYR A 265 16.21 2.88 -0.15
C TYR A 265 15.21 3.98 -0.58
N VAL A 266 15.14 5.07 0.14
CA VAL A 266 14.38 6.28 -0.23
C VAL A 266 14.93 6.92 -1.51
N GLY A 267 16.24 6.77 -1.74
CA GLY A 267 16.89 7.29 -2.94
C GLY A 267 16.94 8.83 -2.94
N ARG A 268 16.48 9.43 -4.04
CA ARG A 268 16.44 10.90 -4.22
C ARG A 268 15.24 11.58 -3.54
N GLY A 269 14.36 10.78 -2.92
CA GLY A 269 13.13 11.26 -2.29
C GLY A 269 11.87 10.62 -2.89
N TYR A 270 10.72 11.01 -2.35
CA TYR A 270 9.42 10.50 -2.81
C TYR A 270 9.20 10.77 -4.30
N ALA A 271 8.82 9.74 -5.06
CA ALA A 271 8.58 9.78 -6.51
C ALA A 271 9.78 10.22 -7.37
N LEU A 272 10.99 10.27 -6.80
CA LEU A 272 12.23 10.57 -7.52
C LEU A 272 13.09 9.30 -7.57
N SER A 273 13.19 8.69 -8.74
CA SER A 273 13.92 7.45 -8.94
C SER A 273 15.39 7.70 -9.29
N ARG A 274 16.26 6.79 -8.83
CA ARG A 274 17.65 6.69 -9.27
C ARG A 274 17.74 5.81 -10.52
N PRO A 275 18.77 5.96 -11.37
CA PRO A 275 18.94 5.11 -12.56
C PRO A 275 18.96 3.61 -12.25
N GLU A 276 19.61 3.21 -11.14
CA GLU A 276 19.67 1.82 -10.70
C GLU A 276 18.31 1.25 -10.28
N GLU A 277 17.43 2.06 -9.69
CA GLU A 277 16.05 1.67 -9.37
C GLU A 277 15.23 1.44 -10.64
N LEU A 278 15.35 2.33 -11.63
CA LEU A 278 14.70 2.16 -12.93
C LEU A 278 15.25 0.96 -13.69
N ARG A 279 16.55 0.69 -13.59
CA ARG A 279 17.18 -0.51 -14.17
C ARG A 279 16.60 -1.78 -13.54
N ALA A 280 16.45 -1.84 -12.22
CA ALA A 280 15.86 -3.00 -11.54
C ALA A 280 14.44 -3.29 -12.02
N ILE A 281 13.61 -2.25 -12.28
CA ILE A 281 12.27 -2.40 -12.86
C ILE A 281 12.35 -3.01 -14.27
N ARG A 282 13.23 -2.49 -15.14
CA ARG A 282 13.42 -2.99 -16.50
C ARG A 282 13.91 -4.43 -16.53
N ASP A 283 14.88 -4.75 -15.66
CA ASP A 283 15.48 -6.09 -15.59
C ASP A 283 14.45 -7.13 -15.13
N LEU A 284 13.61 -6.80 -14.14
CA LEU A 284 12.52 -7.68 -13.71
C LEU A 284 11.47 -7.86 -14.83
N ALA A 285 11.10 -6.78 -15.51
CA ALA A 285 10.16 -6.85 -16.62
C ALA A 285 10.66 -7.76 -17.74
N ARG A 286 11.95 -7.71 -18.07
CA ARG A 286 12.59 -8.57 -19.08
C ARG A 286 12.77 -10.01 -18.61
N LEU A 287 12.99 -10.20 -17.31
CA LEU A 287 13.23 -11.52 -16.74
C LEU A 287 11.93 -12.28 -16.50
N GLU A 288 10.91 -11.66 -15.89
CA GLU A 288 9.69 -12.34 -15.41
C GLU A 288 8.39 -11.82 -16.06
N GLY A 289 8.46 -10.78 -16.89
CA GLY A 289 7.26 -10.14 -17.47
C GLY A 289 6.42 -9.39 -16.44
N VAL A 290 6.99 -9.02 -15.30
CA VAL A 290 6.32 -8.30 -14.22
C VAL A 290 6.83 -6.86 -14.17
N ILE A 291 5.92 -5.90 -14.15
CA ILE A 291 6.24 -4.48 -14.17
C ILE A 291 5.91 -3.85 -12.83
N LEU A 292 6.93 -3.30 -12.17
CA LEU A 292 6.81 -2.60 -10.88
C LEU A 292 6.63 -1.09 -11.12
N ASP A 293 6.00 -0.40 -10.17
CA ASP A 293 5.92 1.06 -10.19
C ASP A 293 7.23 1.70 -9.70
N PRO A 294 7.55 2.93 -10.15
CA PRO A 294 8.83 3.57 -9.81
C PRO A 294 8.86 4.19 -8.41
N VAL A 295 7.70 4.41 -7.80
CA VAL A 295 7.59 5.16 -6.53
C VAL A 295 7.73 4.26 -5.32
N TYR A 296 7.10 3.09 -5.36
CA TYR A 296 7.00 2.16 -4.22
C TYR A 296 7.66 0.83 -4.51
N THR A 297 7.06 0.02 -5.38
CA THR A 297 7.49 -1.37 -5.59
C THR A 297 8.86 -1.48 -6.23
N GLY A 298 9.22 -0.58 -7.13
CA GLY A 298 10.54 -0.55 -7.76
C GLY A 298 11.66 -0.24 -6.77
N LYS A 299 11.45 0.74 -5.87
CA LYS A 299 12.42 1.05 -4.80
C LYS A 299 12.54 -0.08 -3.80
N ALA A 300 11.41 -0.64 -3.34
CA ALA A 300 11.43 -1.77 -2.42
C ALA A 300 12.07 -3.01 -3.04
N PHE A 301 11.84 -3.26 -4.32
CA PHE A 301 12.48 -4.36 -5.04
C PHE A 301 13.99 -4.16 -5.18
N PHE A 302 14.41 -2.94 -5.54
CA PHE A 302 15.83 -2.58 -5.55
C PHE A 302 16.45 -2.76 -4.16
N GLY A 303 15.77 -2.35 -3.10
CA GLY A 303 16.21 -2.55 -1.71
C GLY A 303 16.36 -4.04 -1.36
N MET A 304 15.39 -4.86 -1.72
CA MET A 304 15.46 -6.32 -1.54
C MET A 304 16.68 -6.91 -2.25
N LEU A 305 16.92 -6.54 -3.52
CA LEU A 305 18.06 -7.01 -4.28
C LEU A 305 19.39 -6.59 -3.63
N SER A 306 19.49 -5.33 -3.20
CA SER A 306 20.68 -4.77 -2.57
C SER A 306 21.00 -5.45 -1.23
N GLU A 307 20.01 -5.78 -0.42
CA GLU A 307 20.21 -6.52 0.83
C GLU A 307 20.63 -7.96 0.57
N LEU A 308 20.07 -8.63 -0.44
CA LEU A 308 20.49 -9.98 -0.83
C LEU A 308 21.90 -10.01 -1.41
N GLU A 309 22.35 -8.95 -2.10
CA GLU A 309 23.73 -8.82 -2.57
C GLU A 309 24.72 -8.70 -1.41
N LYS A 310 24.38 -7.95 -0.35
CA LYS A 310 25.18 -7.82 0.87
C LYS A 310 25.21 -9.11 1.69
N ASN A 311 24.05 -9.76 1.81
CA ASN A 311 23.87 -10.99 2.56
C ASN A 311 22.79 -11.85 1.89
N PRO A 312 23.16 -12.95 1.19
CA PRO A 312 22.22 -13.85 0.53
C PRO A 312 21.14 -14.46 1.46
N HIS A 313 21.36 -14.41 2.78
CA HIS A 313 20.45 -14.93 3.79
C HIS A 313 19.67 -13.82 4.53
N ALA A 314 19.74 -12.56 4.09
CA ALA A 314 19.13 -11.41 4.77
C ALA A 314 17.64 -11.62 5.10
N PHE A 315 16.91 -12.28 4.20
CA PHE A 315 15.47 -12.52 4.34
C PHE A 315 15.11 -14.00 4.50
N GLY A 316 16.11 -14.89 4.77
CA GLY A 316 15.89 -16.31 4.92
C GLY A 316 15.65 -17.04 3.58
N PRO A 317 15.16 -18.32 3.64
CA PRO A 317 15.12 -19.20 2.47
C PRO A 317 13.99 -18.90 1.49
N ARG A 318 12.94 -18.21 1.93
CA ARG A 318 11.76 -17.88 1.12
C ARG A 318 11.33 -16.44 1.33
N ILE A 319 11.09 -15.74 0.23
CA ILE A 319 10.62 -14.36 0.19
C ILE A 319 9.26 -14.31 -0.51
N VAL A 320 8.31 -13.61 0.09
CA VAL A 320 7.08 -13.17 -0.57
C VAL A 320 7.15 -11.66 -0.74
N PHE A 321 7.42 -11.20 -1.95
CA PHE A 321 7.40 -9.79 -2.29
C PHE A 321 5.97 -9.35 -2.62
N VAL A 322 5.46 -8.32 -1.96
CA VAL A 322 4.10 -7.82 -2.19
C VAL A 322 4.12 -6.79 -3.32
N HIS A 323 3.61 -7.19 -4.48
CA HIS A 323 3.44 -6.27 -5.60
C HIS A 323 2.19 -5.42 -5.39
N THR A 324 2.39 -4.23 -4.83
CA THR A 324 1.30 -3.34 -4.39
C THR A 324 0.61 -2.55 -5.52
N GLY A 325 0.94 -2.82 -6.79
CA GLY A 325 0.38 -2.13 -7.96
C GLY A 325 1.15 -0.88 -8.34
N GLY A 326 0.47 0.10 -8.93
CA GLY A 326 1.05 1.39 -9.28
C GLY A 326 1.39 1.56 -10.77
N LEU A 327 0.90 0.68 -11.63
CA LEU A 327 1.19 0.68 -13.08
C LEU A 327 1.00 2.05 -13.74
N PHE A 328 -0.04 2.80 -13.37
CA PHE A 328 -0.34 4.10 -13.97
C PHE A 328 0.70 5.18 -13.64
N GLY A 329 1.47 5.01 -12.56
CA GLY A 329 2.58 5.90 -12.20
C GLY A 329 3.81 5.80 -13.10
N LEU A 330 3.88 4.81 -13.99
CA LEU A 330 4.96 4.66 -14.97
C LEU A 330 4.86 5.67 -16.12
N PHE A 331 3.63 5.95 -16.59
CA PHE A 331 3.42 6.76 -17.79
C PHE A 331 3.97 8.18 -17.68
N PRO A 332 3.86 8.88 -16.53
CA PRO A 332 4.46 10.21 -16.36
C PRO A 332 5.98 10.27 -16.41
N ILE A 333 6.65 9.13 -16.28
CA ILE A 333 8.12 9.04 -16.32
C ILE A 333 8.64 8.14 -17.45
N ALA A 334 7.81 7.91 -18.47
CA ALA A 334 8.14 7.00 -19.59
C ALA A 334 9.51 7.29 -20.20
N ASP A 335 9.84 8.56 -20.47
CA ASP A 335 11.13 8.97 -21.04
C ASP A 335 12.32 8.55 -20.15
N GLN A 336 12.18 8.63 -18.82
CA GLN A 336 13.23 8.18 -17.90
C GLN A 336 13.41 6.66 -17.90
N LEU A 337 12.31 5.92 -18.11
CA LEU A 337 12.34 4.46 -18.16
C LEU A 337 13.01 3.91 -19.41
N VAL A 338 12.98 4.67 -20.53
CA VAL A 338 13.54 4.24 -21.82
C VAL A 338 14.81 4.96 -22.21
N ALA A 339 15.29 5.91 -21.39
CA ALA A 339 16.42 6.77 -21.73
C ALA A 339 17.73 6.02 -22.09
N ASP A 340 17.89 4.77 -21.59
CA ASP A 340 19.08 3.94 -21.82
C ASP A 340 18.73 2.63 -22.57
N LEU A 341 17.61 2.57 -23.30
CA LEU A 341 17.22 1.45 -24.13
C LEU A 341 17.74 1.61 -25.56
#